data_90c274d181bcbd3b197674327f09783b
#
_entry.id   90c274d181bcbd3b197674327f09783b
#
_cell.length_a   1.000
_cell.length_b   1.000
_cell.length_c   1.000
_cell.angle_alpha   90.00
_cell.angle_beta   90.00
_cell.angle_gamma   90.00
#
_symmetry.space_group_name_H-M   'P 1'
#
loop_
_entity.id
_entity.type
_entity.pdbx_description
1 polymer ?
#
loop_
_entity_poly.entity_id
_entity_poly.type
_entity_poly.pdbx_seq_one_letter_code
_entity_poly.pdbx_strand_id
1 'polypeptide(L)'
;MSYLKNNFNGGQTKTKTSFVVKKIGSTIIANFIVHDSSLFSYSTKDNDDLWKGCVVELFLDLGDKDFYYEFEVAPNGATFVAKKYIDHLEFIKNDFFKSKSVIEGTSYKVEMVIDLSKLNILKDIRYNAFRIENDSPKEKSDNLFALNPTLCDTFHIREKFIKL
;
A
#
# COMPACT_ATOMS: atom_id res chain seq x y z
N MET A 1 14.87 2.24 7.83
CA MET A 1 13.89 3.20 7.31
C MET A 1 14.22 3.48 5.85
N SER A 2 13.28 3.27 4.96
CA SER A 2 13.43 3.51 3.53
C SER A 2 12.50 4.65 3.10
N TYR A 3 12.77 5.27 1.95
CA TYR A 3 11.89 6.30 1.38
C TYR A 3 11.30 5.80 0.07
N LEU A 4 10.02 6.08 -0.16
CA LEU A 4 9.39 5.85 -1.46
C LEU A 4 9.97 6.83 -2.49
N LYS A 5 10.10 6.38 -3.71
CA LYS A 5 10.64 7.10 -4.87
C LYS A 5 9.53 7.34 -5.87
N ASN A 6 9.75 8.25 -6.81
CA ASN A 6 8.85 8.41 -7.94
C ASN A 6 8.75 7.08 -8.72
N ASN A 7 7.54 6.62 -8.96
CA ASN A 7 7.32 5.31 -9.57
C ASN A 7 7.70 5.27 -11.06
N PHE A 8 7.59 6.40 -11.78
CA PHE A 8 7.85 6.45 -13.22
C PHE A 8 9.34 6.48 -13.57
N ASN A 9 10.18 7.07 -12.72
CA ASN A 9 11.61 7.29 -13.05
C ASN A 9 12.58 6.85 -11.95
N GLY A 10 12.09 6.41 -10.79
CA GLY A 10 12.93 6.00 -9.66
C GLY A 10 13.64 7.14 -8.93
N GLY A 11 13.36 8.39 -9.29
CA GLY A 11 13.96 9.57 -8.68
C GLY A 11 13.43 9.91 -7.31
N GLN A 12 14.10 10.84 -6.62
CA GLN A 12 13.61 11.39 -5.36
C GLN A 12 12.36 12.26 -5.59
N THR A 13 11.52 12.34 -4.57
CA THR A 13 10.26 13.07 -4.60
C THR A 13 10.31 14.30 -3.72
N LYS A 14 9.51 15.33 -4.03
CA LYS A 14 9.37 16.53 -3.20
C LYS A 14 8.69 16.20 -1.87
N THR A 15 7.59 15.45 -1.92
CA THR A 15 6.90 14.95 -0.74
C THR A 15 7.55 13.66 -0.29
N LYS A 16 7.93 13.59 0.99
CA LYS A 16 8.66 12.43 1.53
C LYS A 16 7.70 11.45 2.19
N THR A 17 7.79 10.20 1.77
CA THR A 17 7.13 9.09 2.46
C THR A 17 8.18 8.14 2.95
N SER A 18 8.32 8.03 4.27
CA SER A 18 9.17 7.02 4.87
C SER A 18 8.37 5.74 5.13
N PHE A 19 9.04 4.61 5.01
CA PHE A 19 8.46 3.28 5.16
C PHE A 19 9.36 2.36 5.97
N VAL A 20 8.74 1.59 6.84
CA VAL A 20 9.40 0.51 7.60
C VAL A 20 8.45 -0.68 7.64
N VAL A 21 8.97 -1.86 7.35
CA VAL A 21 8.26 -3.11 7.55
C VAL A 21 9.07 -4.03 8.44
N LYS A 22 8.39 -4.79 9.30
CA LYS A 22 8.99 -5.80 10.18
C LYS A 22 8.09 -7.03 10.25
N LYS A 23 8.71 -8.20 10.26
CA LYS A 23 8.02 -9.46 10.60
C LYS A 23 8.45 -9.87 12.01
N ILE A 24 7.49 -10.08 12.90
CA ILE A 24 7.68 -10.51 14.29
C ILE A 24 6.78 -11.73 14.51
N GLY A 25 7.40 -12.90 14.59
CA GLY A 25 6.67 -14.16 14.63
C GLY A 25 5.79 -14.32 13.39
N SER A 26 4.49 -14.49 13.58
CA SER A 26 3.48 -14.55 12.51
C SER A 26 2.85 -13.20 12.15
N THR A 27 3.41 -12.08 12.60
CA THR A 27 2.83 -10.75 12.35
C THR A 27 3.74 -9.91 11.47
N ILE A 28 3.17 -9.28 10.45
CA ILE A 28 3.81 -8.19 9.71
C ILE A 28 3.27 -6.87 10.25
N ILE A 29 4.19 -5.95 10.54
CA ILE A 29 3.89 -4.56 10.89
C ILE A 29 4.54 -3.66 9.85
N ALA A 30 3.74 -2.89 9.12
CA ALA A 30 4.19 -1.91 8.15
C ALA A 30 3.79 -0.50 8.60
N ASN A 31 4.74 0.42 8.58
CA ASN A 31 4.53 1.80 8.98
C ASN A 31 4.90 2.74 7.84
N PHE A 32 4.00 3.66 7.54
CA PHE A 32 4.19 4.77 6.61
C PHE A 32 4.13 6.08 7.38
N ILE A 33 5.02 7.02 7.06
CA ILE A 33 4.94 8.40 7.50
C ILE A 33 5.01 9.26 6.25
N VAL A 34 3.93 9.95 5.97
CA VAL A 34 3.76 10.82 4.80
C VAL A 34 3.84 12.27 5.25
N HIS A 35 4.79 13.02 4.68
CA HIS A 35 5.03 14.41 5.02
C HIS A 35 4.51 15.34 3.94
N ASP A 36 3.92 16.47 4.35
CA ASP A 36 3.51 17.58 3.48
C ASP A 36 2.73 17.15 2.23
N SER A 37 1.64 16.42 2.46
CA SER A 37 0.82 15.79 1.44
C SER A 37 -0.58 16.38 1.40
N SER A 38 -1.25 16.21 0.28
CA SER A 38 -2.71 16.22 0.25
C SER A 38 -3.24 15.17 1.21
N LEU A 39 -4.35 15.48 1.88
CA LEU A 39 -5.07 14.57 2.77
C LEU A 39 -6.41 14.15 2.18
N PHE A 40 -6.59 14.39 0.87
CA PHE A 40 -7.84 14.08 0.19
C PHE A 40 -8.09 12.56 0.20
N SER A 41 -9.17 12.16 0.87
CA SER A 41 -9.66 10.78 0.85
C SER A 41 -10.90 10.71 -0.02
N TYR A 42 -10.87 9.85 -1.04
CA TYR A 42 -11.97 9.72 -2.00
C TYR A 42 -13.26 9.22 -1.36
N SER A 43 -13.14 8.27 -0.45
CA SER A 43 -14.28 7.65 0.25
C SER A 43 -14.00 7.45 1.73
N THR A 44 -15.07 7.31 2.51
CA THR A 44 -15.04 6.88 3.92
C THR A 44 -15.44 5.42 4.10
N LYS A 45 -15.75 4.72 2.99
CA LYS A 45 -16.18 3.33 3.00
C LYS A 45 -15.00 2.41 2.72
N ASP A 46 -14.93 1.31 3.44
CA ASP A 46 -13.99 0.25 3.15
C ASP A 46 -14.32 -0.43 1.81
N ASN A 47 -13.27 -0.88 1.12
CA ASN A 47 -13.33 -1.54 -0.18
C ASN A 47 -14.03 -0.73 -1.27
N ASP A 48 -13.95 0.61 -1.20
CA ASP A 48 -14.29 1.52 -2.28
C ASP A 48 -13.03 1.88 -3.08
N ASP A 49 -13.15 2.65 -4.15
CA ASP A 49 -12.06 3.09 -5.05
C ASP A 49 -11.11 4.10 -4.36
N LEU A 50 -10.50 3.72 -3.23
CA LEU A 50 -9.67 4.62 -2.40
C LEU A 50 -8.51 5.24 -3.17
N TRP A 51 -7.97 4.52 -4.16
CA TRP A 51 -6.88 4.93 -5.05
C TRP A 51 -7.20 6.20 -5.88
N LYS A 52 -8.47 6.60 -5.99
CA LYS A 52 -8.88 7.88 -6.61
C LYS A 52 -8.52 9.10 -5.75
N GLY A 53 -8.18 8.89 -4.49
CA GLY A 53 -7.68 9.90 -3.55
C GLY A 53 -6.21 9.66 -3.18
N CYS A 54 -5.87 10.04 -1.94
CA CYS A 54 -4.59 9.68 -1.33
C CYS A 54 -4.72 8.34 -0.62
N VAL A 55 -3.75 7.45 -0.86
CA VAL A 55 -3.63 6.18 -0.16
C VAL A 55 -2.16 5.79 0.02
N VAL A 56 -1.87 5.01 1.04
CA VAL A 56 -0.65 4.20 1.12
C VAL A 56 -1.05 2.74 0.95
N GLU A 57 -0.20 1.99 0.24
CA GLU A 57 -0.51 0.62 -0.15
C GLU A 57 0.64 -0.32 0.20
N LEU A 58 0.29 -1.52 0.63
CA LEU A 58 1.21 -2.64 0.79
C LEU A 58 0.71 -3.80 -0.05
N PHE A 59 1.52 -4.23 -1.01
CA PHE A 59 1.27 -5.46 -1.76
C PHE A 59 2.14 -6.57 -1.17
N LEU A 60 1.52 -7.72 -0.88
CA LEU A 60 2.14 -8.84 -0.18
C LEU A 60 1.94 -10.14 -0.95
N ASP A 61 3.04 -10.70 -1.42
CA ASP A 61 3.09 -11.98 -2.13
C ASP A 61 3.55 -13.08 -1.15
N LEU A 62 2.69 -14.06 -0.90
CA LEU A 62 2.95 -15.21 -0.04
C LEU A 62 3.31 -16.47 -0.83
N GLY A 63 3.57 -16.32 -2.14
CA GLY A 63 4.02 -17.39 -3.03
C GLY A 63 2.91 -18.12 -3.77
N ASP A 64 1.66 -17.69 -3.68
CA ASP A 64 0.60 -18.18 -4.55
C ASP A 64 0.91 -17.75 -6.00
N LYS A 65 0.64 -18.64 -6.97
CA LYS A 65 0.94 -18.36 -8.39
C LYS A 65 -0.09 -17.43 -9.04
N ASP A 66 -1.33 -17.45 -8.54
CA ASP A 66 -2.48 -16.84 -9.19
C ASP A 66 -2.78 -15.44 -8.66
N PHE A 67 -2.43 -15.13 -7.38
CA PHE A 67 -2.73 -13.85 -6.76
C PHE A 67 -1.65 -13.39 -5.78
N TYR A 68 -1.75 -12.13 -5.36
CA TYR A 68 -1.10 -11.55 -4.18
C TYR A 68 -2.13 -10.70 -3.42
N TYR A 69 -1.80 -10.32 -2.19
CA TYR A 69 -2.65 -9.47 -1.36
C TYR A 69 -2.36 -8.01 -1.59
N GLU A 70 -3.42 -7.20 -1.63
CA GLU A 70 -3.40 -5.76 -1.74
C GLU A 70 -4.09 -5.14 -0.53
N PHE A 71 -3.40 -4.24 0.16
CA PHE A 71 -3.87 -3.51 1.31
C PHE A 71 -3.68 -2.03 1.05
N GLU A 72 -4.77 -1.25 1.14
CA GLU A 72 -4.71 0.20 1.06
C GLU A 72 -5.27 0.82 2.33
N VAL A 73 -4.73 1.98 2.71
CA VAL A 73 -5.26 2.81 3.80
C VAL A 73 -5.22 4.27 3.38
N ALA A 74 -6.39 4.91 3.39
CA ALA A 74 -6.54 6.33 3.13
C ALA A 74 -6.20 7.18 4.37
N PRO A 75 -5.92 8.49 4.22
CA PRO A 75 -5.66 9.39 5.36
C PRO A 75 -6.76 9.38 6.42
N ASN A 76 -8.03 9.25 6.03
CA ASN A 76 -9.18 9.18 6.93
C ASN A 76 -9.36 7.84 7.63
N GLY A 77 -8.53 6.83 7.31
CA GLY A 77 -8.55 5.49 7.90
C GLY A 77 -9.41 4.46 7.16
N ALA A 78 -10.09 4.83 6.07
CA ALA A 78 -10.78 3.86 5.21
C ALA A 78 -9.77 2.86 4.63
N THR A 79 -10.17 1.59 4.51
CA THR A 79 -9.30 0.48 4.12
C THR A 79 -9.80 -0.24 2.88
N PHE A 80 -8.85 -0.78 2.12
CA PHE A 80 -9.13 -1.68 1.00
C PHE A 80 -8.30 -2.96 1.19
N VAL A 81 -8.95 -4.12 1.12
CA VAL A 81 -8.29 -5.42 1.29
C VAL A 81 -8.80 -6.41 0.27
N ALA A 82 -7.91 -6.85 -0.62
CA ALA A 82 -8.27 -7.77 -1.68
C ALA A 82 -7.14 -8.76 -2.02
N LYS A 83 -7.51 -9.84 -2.68
CA LYS A 83 -6.59 -10.63 -3.50
C LYS A 83 -6.59 -10.07 -4.90
N LYS A 84 -5.43 -9.73 -5.42
CA LYS A 84 -5.24 -9.27 -6.79
C LYS A 84 -4.81 -10.42 -7.67
N TYR A 85 -5.68 -10.80 -8.58
CA TYR A 85 -5.41 -11.71 -9.69
C TYR A 85 -4.96 -10.94 -10.93
N ILE A 86 -4.62 -11.64 -12.00
CA ILE A 86 -4.18 -11.00 -13.26
C ILE A 86 -5.29 -10.13 -13.87
N ASP A 87 -6.52 -10.58 -13.82
CA ASP A 87 -7.67 -10.02 -14.53
C ASP A 87 -8.79 -9.46 -13.63
N HIS A 88 -8.75 -9.73 -12.31
CA HIS A 88 -9.78 -9.28 -11.38
C HIS A 88 -9.25 -9.07 -9.94
N LEU A 89 -10.12 -8.55 -9.09
CA LEU A 89 -9.94 -8.43 -7.66
C LEU A 89 -11.00 -9.25 -6.93
N GLU A 90 -10.61 -9.88 -5.83
CA GLU A 90 -11.51 -10.56 -4.91
C GLU A 90 -11.42 -9.88 -3.54
N PHE A 91 -12.47 -9.14 -3.14
CA PHE A 91 -12.55 -8.61 -1.79
C PHE A 91 -12.63 -9.75 -0.78
N ILE A 92 -11.84 -9.66 0.27
CA ILE A 92 -11.76 -10.70 1.28
C ILE A 92 -12.14 -10.19 2.66
N LYS A 93 -12.67 -11.10 3.48
CA LYS A 93 -12.91 -10.80 4.89
C LYS A 93 -11.57 -10.56 5.58
N ASN A 94 -11.44 -9.40 6.22
CA ASN A 94 -10.16 -8.90 6.74
C ASN A 94 -9.98 -9.08 8.25
N ASP A 95 -10.36 -10.23 8.80
CA ASP A 95 -10.16 -10.54 10.23
C ASP A 95 -8.68 -10.74 10.63
N PHE A 96 -7.78 -10.75 9.64
CA PHE A 96 -6.33 -10.85 9.80
C PHE A 96 -5.58 -9.51 9.59
N PHE A 97 -6.31 -8.44 9.21
CA PHE A 97 -5.74 -7.12 8.93
C PHE A 97 -6.33 -6.10 9.91
N LYS A 98 -5.47 -5.23 10.41
CA LYS A 98 -5.84 -4.04 11.18
C LYS A 98 -5.00 -2.87 10.72
N SER A 99 -5.57 -1.68 10.73
CA SER A 99 -4.83 -0.46 10.44
C SER A 99 -5.19 0.67 11.39
N LYS A 100 -4.31 1.65 11.45
CA LYS A 100 -4.53 2.91 12.14
C LYS A 100 -3.95 4.03 11.30
N SER A 101 -4.74 5.04 11.02
CA SER A 101 -4.29 6.30 10.40
C SER A 101 -4.41 7.44 11.39
N VAL A 102 -3.39 8.31 11.44
CA VAL A 102 -3.35 9.51 12.30
C VAL A 102 -2.88 10.68 11.47
N ILE A 103 -3.68 11.74 11.41
CA ILE A 103 -3.36 12.98 10.71
C ILE A 103 -2.73 13.95 11.69
N GLU A 104 -1.61 14.57 11.29
CA GLU A 104 -0.87 15.60 12.05
C GLU A 104 -0.53 16.77 11.11
N GLY A 105 -1.36 17.83 11.13
CA GLY A 105 -1.21 18.95 10.20
C GLY A 105 -1.41 18.53 8.74
N THR A 106 -0.39 18.73 7.89
CA THR A 106 -0.36 18.30 6.48
C THR A 106 0.28 16.91 6.29
N SER A 107 0.53 16.20 7.37
CA SER A 107 1.16 14.88 7.38
C SER A 107 0.20 13.83 7.92
N TYR A 108 0.42 12.57 7.58
CA TYR A 108 -0.30 11.46 8.20
C TYR A 108 0.61 10.24 8.38
N LYS A 109 0.26 9.43 9.37
CA LYS A 109 0.95 8.19 9.71
C LYS A 109 -0.02 7.03 9.60
N VAL A 110 0.41 5.95 8.96
CA VAL A 110 -0.37 4.72 8.86
C VAL A 110 0.44 3.56 9.42
N GLU A 111 -0.18 2.82 10.31
CA GLU A 111 0.28 1.49 10.73
C GLU A 111 -0.66 0.43 10.15
N MET A 112 -0.10 -0.58 9.53
CA MET A 112 -0.79 -1.79 9.07
C MET A 112 -0.25 -2.98 9.84
N VAL A 113 -1.14 -3.81 10.39
CA VAL A 113 -0.82 -5.04 11.12
C VAL A 113 -1.50 -6.22 10.45
N ILE A 114 -0.72 -7.19 10.00
CA ILE A 114 -1.21 -8.37 9.26
C ILE A 114 -0.83 -9.63 10.03
N ASP A 115 -1.84 -10.42 10.41
CA ASP A 115 -1.68 -11.72 11.07
C ASP A 115 -1.53 -12.83 10.04
N LEU A 116 -0.30 -13.23 9.80
CA LEU A 116 0.04 -14.29 8.85
C LEU A 116 -0.42 -15.68 9.28
N SER A 117 -0.75 -15.89 10.57
CA SER A 117 -1.23 -17.20 11.04
C SER A 117 -2.57 -17.61 10.43
N LYS A 118 -3.30 -16.64 9.88
CA LYS A 118 -4.58 -16.83 9.19
C LYS A 118 -4.45 -16.94 7.67
N LEU A 119 -3.23 -16.84 7.15
CA LEU A 119 -2.94 -16.84 5.72
C LEU A 119 -2.07 -18.05 5.35
N ASN A 120 -2.21 -18.53 4.13
CA ASN A 120 -1.40 -19.63 3.62
C ASN A 120 -0.11 -19.08 3.01
N ILE A 121 1.04 -19.38 3.62
CA ILE A 121 2.35 -18.98 3.14
C ILE A 121 2.96 -20.16 2.38
N LEU A 122 3.10 -20.02 1.07
CA LEU A 122 3.58 -21.08 0.17
C LEU A 122 5.09 -20.98 -0.13
N LYS A 123 5.64 -19.76 -0.07
CA LYS A 123 7.05 -19.46 -0.39
C LYS A 123 7.58 -18.32 0.48
N ASP A 124 8.78 -17.85 0.15
CA ASP A 124 9.35 -16.63 0.70
C ASP A 124 8.39 -15.46 0.50
N ILE A 125 8.17 -14.71 1.57
CA ILE A 125 7.33 -13.52 1.54
C ILE A 125 8.05 -12.43 0.74
N ARG A 126 7.33 -11.88 -0.25
CA ARG A 126 7.78 -10.73 -1.03
C ARG A 126 6.77 -9.61 -0.91
N TYR A 127 7.23 -8.38 -1.04
CA TYR A 127 6.37 -7.22 -0.88
C TYR A 127 6.85 -6.04 -1.72
N ASN A 128 5.96 -5.08 -1.93
CA ASN A 128 6.32 -3.72 -2.31
C ASN A 128 5.37 -2.76 -1.58
N ALA A 129 5.82 -1.53 -1.41
CA ALA A 129 5.05 -0.49 -0.73
C ALA A 129 4.89 0.69 -1.67
N PHE A 130 3.68 1.28 -1.69
CA PHE A 130 3.30 2.30 -2.63
C PHE A 130 2.55 3.43 -1.96
N ARG A 131 2.40 4.53 -2.68
CA ARG A 131 1.55 5.64 -2.33
C ARG A 131 1.01 6.31 -3.59
N ILE A 132 -0.26 6.68 -3.55
CA ILE A 132 -0.90 7.58 -4.49
C ILE A 132 -1.17 8.91 -3.79
N GLU A 133 -0.95 10.02 -4.47
CA GLU A 133 -1.27 11.36 -3.99
C GLU A 133 -2.14 12.10 -5.01
N ASN A 134 -3.38 12.33 -4.65
CA ASN A 134 -4.33 13.13 -5.41
C ASN A 134 -4.93 14.22 -4.51
N ASP A 135 -5.20 15.39 -5.06
CA ASP A 135 -5.86 16.53 -4.39
C ASP A 135 -7.36 16.59 -4.70
N SER A 136 -7.81 15.77 -5.63
CA SER A 136 -9.19 15.64 -6.11
C SER A 136 -9.37 14.25 -6.72
N PRO A 137 -10.60 13.76 -6.98
CA PRO A 137 -10.82 12.46 -7.58
C PRO A 137 -10.13 12.32 -8.94
N LYS A 138 -9.32 11.27 -9.11
CA LYS A 138 -8.62 10.98 -10.38
C LYS A 138 -8.74 9.51 -10.74
N GLU A 139 -9.05 9.23 -12.01
CA GLU A 139 -9.01 7.87 -12.58
C GLU A 139 -7.58 7.41 -12.89
N LYS A 140 -6.65 8.35 -13.08
CA LYS A 140 -5.21 8.11 -13.21
C LYS A 140 -4.45 9.18 -12.44
N SER A 141 -3.52 8.76 -11.62
CA SER A 141 -2.64 9.68 -10.89
C SER A 141 -1.30 9.82 -11.59
N ASP A 142 -0.79 11.06 -11.63
CA ASP A 142 0.57 11.37 -12.04
C ASP A 142 1.55 11.32 -10.86
N ASN A 143 1.02 11.21 -9.64
CA ASN A 143 1.79 11.19 -8.40
C ASN A 143 1.79 9.79 -7.79
N LEU A 144 2.55 8.90 -8.41
CA LEU A 144 2.75 7.53 -7.98
C LEU A 144 4.14 7.37 -7.35
N PHE A 145 4.18 6.78 -6.15
CA PHE A 145 5.42 6.56 -5.40
C PHE A 145 5.54 5.10 -4.99
N ALA A 146 6.76 4.56 -5.04
CA ALA A 146 7.02 3.16 -4.73
C ALA A 146 8.34 2.98 -3.95
N LEU A 147 8.40 1.95 -3.11
CA LEU A 147 9.63 1.52 -2.46
C LEU A 147 10.61 0.97 -3.51
N ASN A 148 10.14 0.06 -4.36
CA ASN A 148 10.84 -0.42 -5.55
C ASN A 148 10.02 -0.04 -6.80
N PRO A 149 10.40 1.04 -7.53
CA PRO A 149 9.63 1.59 -8.62
C PRO A 149 9.37 0.59 -9.75
N THR A 150 8.15 0.60 -10.27
CA THR A 150 7.74 -0.24 -11.41
C THR A 150 8.19 0.33 -12.74
N LEU A 151 8.46 1.65 -12.79
CA LEU A 151 8.89 2.42 -13.98
C LEU A 151 7.79 2.51 -15.06
N CYS A 152 6.54 2.43 -14.64
CA CYS A 152 5.35 2.54 -15.50
C CYS A 152 4.17 3.15 -14.72
N ASP A 153 2.99 3.21 -15.32
CA ASP A 153 1.78 3.81 -14.77
C ASP A 153 0.94 2.86 -13.90
N THR A 154 1.48 1.71 -13.55
CA THR A 154 0.82 0.75 -12.65
C THR A 154 1.76 0.25 -11.56
N PHE A 155 1.20 -0.11 -10.40
CA PHE A 155 1.90 -0.78 -9.30
C PHE A 155 1.92 -2.32 -9.44
N HIS A 156 1.06 -2.86 -10.30
CA HIS A 156 0.80 -4.30 -10.43
C HIS A 156 1.88 -5.06 -11.23
N ILE A 157 3.15 -4.82 -10.90
CA ILE A 157 4.33 -5.50 -11.49
C ILE A 157 4.96 -6.39 -10.41
N ARG A 158 4.52 -7.63 -10.32
CA ARG A 158 4.89 -8.59 -9.27
C ARG A 158 6.40 -8.87 -9.21
N GLU A 159 7.10 -8.77 -10.35
CA GLU A 159 8.55 -8.93 -10.46
C GLU A 159 9.33 -7.85 -9.69
N LYS A 160 8.67 -6.72 -9.39
CA LYS A 160 9.23 -5.62 -8.59
C LYS A 160 9.06 -5.84 -7.08
N PHE A 161 8.42 -6.91 -6.64
CA PHE A 161 8.32 -7.21 -5.22
C PHE A 161 9.66 -7.73 -4.71
N ILE A 162 10.10 -7.19 -3.58
CA ILE A 162 11.36 -7.54 -2.93
C ILE A 162 11.12 -8.50 -1.77
N LYS A 163 12.13 -9.27 -1.40
CA LYS A 163 12.04 -10.22 -0.28
C LYS A 163 11.95 -9.47 1.06
N LEU A 164 11.07 -9.95 1.94
CA LEU A 164 10.90 -9.46 3.31
C LEU A 164 11.99 -10.04 4.23
#